data_520b68cd2be4beebe432621599549482
#
_entry.id   520b68cd2be4beebe432621599549482
#
_cell.length_a   1.000
_cell.length_b   1.000
_cell.length_c   1.000
_cell.angle_alpha   90.00
_cell.angle_beta   90.00
_cell.angle_gamma   90.00
#
_symmetry.space_group_name_H-M   'P 1'
#
loop_
_entity.id
_entity.type
_entity.pdbx_description
1 polymer ?
#
loop_
_entity_poly.entity_id
_entity_poly.type
_entity_poly.pdbx_seq_one_letter_code
_entity_poly.pdbx_strand_id
1 'polypeptide(L)'
;FQRQIRVAVGVVTALLGLMPLPGLSWGRLGHEVMATMSYEQLEPRAKTAVDRLLALEPGSSLGSIASWADDNRDSATAKWHYVNFPRGDCTYHEERDCPGGDCVVKAIQDQLNVLKSSAPDAKRLLALKYVVHFMADIHQPLHAGHADDRGANLYQLSAFMRGTNLHAFWDHGMIALVSEDPIALIGRLSTVPQRKKMPSLNPVDMAQESCRIVARTDFYPPHKLNEHYVKTFTPVMDSQMMLGVSRLAGILNQIWPSQPHRLSKLQ
;
A
#
# COMPACT_ATOMS: atom_id res chain seq x y z
N PHE A 1 31.92 -62.62 26.01
CA PHE A 1 30.67 -62.26 25.31
C PHE A 1 30.41 -60.78 25.59
N GLN A 2 30.92 -59.86 24.72
CA GLN A 2 30.59 -58.44 24.75
C GLN A 2 29.57 -58.17 23.66
N ARG A 3 28.34 -57.79 24.05
CA ARG A 3 27.31 -57.28 23.13
C ARG A 3 27.56 -55.81 22.88
N GLN A 4 27.90 -55.44 21.67
CA GLN A 4 27.92 -54.07 21.22
C GLN A 4 26.50 -53.60 20.91
N ILE A 5 26.02 -52.60 21.64
CA ILE A 5 24.76 -51.88 21.36
C ILE A 5 25.06 -50.78 20.34
N ARG A 6 24.55 -50.95 19.12
CA ARG A 6 24.57 -49.88 18.10
C ARG A 6 23.40 -48.93 18.35
N VAL A 7 23.69 -47.73 18.80
CA VAL A 7 22.72 -46.63 18.87
C VAL A 7 22.63 -45.99 17.49
N ALA A 8 21.49 -46.14 16.83
CA ALA A 8 21.19 -45.43 15.59
C ALA A 8 20.74 -44.01 15.95
N VAL A 9 21.58 -43.02 15.65
CA VAL A 9 21.22 -41.61 15.74
C VAL A 9 20.43 -41.26 14.46
N GLY A 10 19.11 -41.18 14.58
CA GLY A 10 18.24 -40.68 13.52
C GLY A 10 18.37 -39.17 13.43
N VAL A 11 18.95 -38.67 12.35
CA VAL A 11 18.93 -37.22 12.01
C VAL A 11 17.55 -36.89 11.52
N VAL A 12 16.74 -36.24 12.37
CA VAL A 12 15.48 -35.62 11.98
C VAL A 12 15.83 -34.28 11.31
N THR A 13 15.87 -34.28 9.99
CA THR A 13 15.96 -33.05 9.21
C THR A 13 14.59 -32.34 9.28
N ALA A 14 14.45 -31.38 10.17
CA ALA A 14 13.29 -30.50 10.18
C ALA A 14 13.34 -29.65 8.90
N LEU A 15 12.52 -29.99 7.92
CA LEU A 15 12.16 -29.09 6.82
C LEU A 15 11.35 -27.94 7.42
N LEU A 16 12.04 -26.87 7.82
CA LEU A 16 11.43 -25.57 8.01
C LEU A 16 10.94 -25.10 6.64
N GLY A 17 9.68 -25.43 6.31
CA GLY A 17 8.99 -24.84 5.19
C GLY A 17 8.97 -23.33 5.41
N LEU A 18 9.68 -22.58 4.56
CA LEU A 18 9.48 -21.13 4.44
C LEU A 18 8.00 -20.93 4.06
N MET A 19 7.17 -20.66 5.07
CA MET A 19 5.86 -20.06 4.79
C MET A 19 6.13 -18.73 4.07
N PRO A 20 5.52 -18.47 2.91
CA PRO A 20 5.59 -17.15 2.32
C PRO A 20 5.02 -16.17 3.35
N LEU A 21 5.81 -15.19 3.75
CA LEU A 21 5.33 -14.06 4.54
C LEU A 21 4.13 -13.45 3.81
N PRO A 22 3.02 -13.15 4.49
CA PRO A 22 1.89 -12.47 3.86
C PRO A 22 2.40 -11.21 3.19
N GLY A 23 2.03 -11.02 1.91
CA GLY A 23 2.45 -9.86 1.13
C GLY A 23 2.09 -8.57 1.87
N LEU A 24 3.10 -7.80 2.22
CA LEU A 24 2.99 -6.46 2.78
C LEU A 24 3.13 -5.52 1.58
N SER A 25 2.03 -4.89 1.16
CA SER A 25 2.02 -3.89 0.10
C SER A 25 3.10 -2.82 0.33
N TRP A 26 3.85 -2.40 -0.68
CA TRP A 26 4.97 -1.46 -0.60
C TRP A 26 5.98 -1.71 0.54
N GLY A 27 5.85 -2.83 1.25
CA GLY A 27 6.57 -3.11 2.50
C GLY A 27 6.38 -2.02 3.56
N ARG A 28 6.89 -2.23 4.75
CA ARG A 28 6.83 -1.23 5.83
C ARG A 28 7.43 0.11 5.42
N LEU A 29 8.58 0.07 4.72
CA LEU A 29 9.30 1.27 4.30
C LEU A 29 8.48 2.14 3.33
N GLY A 30 7.83 1.53 2.32
CA GLY A 30 7.03 2.29 1.35
C GLY A 30 5.82 2.95 2.00
N HIS A 31 5.10 2.24 2.89
CA HIS A 31 3.99 2.80 3.65
C HIS A 31 4.43 4.00 4.52
N GLU A 32 5.52 3.84 5.28
CA GLU A 32 6.08 4.87 6.16
C GLU A 32 6.47 6.12 5.36
N VAL A 33 7.19 5.94 4.27
CA VAL A 33 7.66 7.05 3.42
C VAL A 33 6.49 7.77 2.77
N MET A 34 5.52 7.04 2.20
CA MET A 34 4.34 7.67 1.57
C MET A 34 3.53 8.46 2.60
N ALA A 35 3.29 7.93 3.79
CA ALA A 35 2.56 8.61 4.84
C ALA A 35 3.31 9.84 5.36
N THR A 36 4.62 9.75 5.56
CA THR A 36 5.47 10.87 5.97
C THR A 36 5.43 12.00 4.94
N MET A 37 5.59 11.69 3.66
CA MET A 37 5.52 12.69 2.59
C MET A 37 4.12 13.29 2.45
N SER A 38 3.06 12.51 2.71
CA SER A 38 1.68 13.02 2.71
C SER A 38 1.45 14.01 3.85
N TYR A 39 1.99 13.74 5.04
CA TYR A 39 1.88 14.63 6.18
C TYR A 39 2.51 16.01 5.91
N GLU A 40 3.63 16.04 5.19
CA GLU A 40 4.28 17.31 4.80
C GLU A 40 3.44 18.14 3.82
N GLN A 41 2.48 17.52 3.09
CA GLN A 41 1.57 18.19 2.17
C GLN A 41 0.22 18.59 2.82
N LEU A 42 0.06 18.36 4.14
CA LEU A 42 -1.16 18.74 4.84
C LEU A 42 -1.24 20.25 5.06
N GLU A 43 -2.42 20.80 4.79
CA GLU A 43 -2.76 22.16 5.18
C GLU A 43 -2.86 22.29 6.72
N PRO A 44 -2.67 23.48 7.29
CA PRO A 44 -2.57 23.67 8.73
C PRO A 44 -3.73 23.07 9.55
N ARG A 45 -4.97 23.15 9.05
CA ARG A 45 -6.13 22.56 9.75
C ARG A 45 -6.13 21.03 9.71
N ALA A 46 -5.82 20.46 8.56
CA ALA A 46 -5.69 19.01 8.41
C ALA A 46 -4.56 18.49 9.29
N LYS A 47 -3.41 19.19 9.31
CA LYS A 47 -2.27 18.86 10.16
C LYS A 47 -2.65 18.87 11.64
N THR A 48 -3.30 19.94 12.12
CA THR A 48 -3.79 20.03 13.50
C THR A 48 -4.78 18.91 13.86
N ALA A 49 -5.69 18.55 12.95
CA ALA A 49 -6.66 17.50 13.20
C ALA A 49 -6.02 16.11 13.24
N VAL A 50 -5.07 15.83 12.35
CA VAL A 50 -4.26 14.61 12.35
C VAL A 50 -3.45 14.51 13.65
N ASP A 51 -2.73 15.57 14.02
CA ASP A 51 -1.91 15.61 15.25
C ASP A 51 -2.75 15.33 16.49
N ARG A 52 -3.98 15.90 16.57
CA ARG A 52 -4.90 15.64 17.66
C ARG A 52 -5.28 14.16 17.76
N LEU A 53 -5.51 13.49 16.65
CA LEU A 53 -5.82 12.05 16.66
C LEU A 53 -4.58 11.23 17.05
N LEU A 54 -3.42 11.55 16.49
CA LEU A 54 -2.16 10.87 16.80
C LEU A 54 -1.76 11.02 18.27
N ALA A 55 -2.09 12.15 18.92
CA ALA A 55 -1.81 12.40 20.33
C ALA A 55 -2.52 11.40 21.30
N LEU A 56 -3.52 10.64 20.82
CA LEU A 56 -4.11 9.52 21.59
C LEU A 56 -3.12 8.37 21.80
N GLU A 57 -2.10 8.27 20.96
CA GLU A 57 -0.99 7.31 21.10
C GLU A 57 0.34 8.11 21.14
N PRO A 58 0.82 8.49 22.31
CA PRO A 58 2.01 9.33 22.43
C PRO A 58 3.22 8.78 21.69
N GLY A 59 3.91 9.64 20.93
CA GLY A 59 5.05 9.28 20.09
C GLY A 59 4.69 8.78 18.68
N SER A 60 3.39 8.68 18.35
CA SER A 60 2.95 8.32 17.01
C SER A 60 3.12 9.48 16.02
N SER A 61 3.42 9.11 14.76
CA SER A 61 3.39 9.98 13.58
C SER A 61 2.55 9.34 12.49
N LEU A 62 2.20 10.10 11.46
CA LEU A 62 1.46 9.52 10.32
C LEU A 62 2.26 8.39 9.66
N GLY A 63 3.59 8.54 9.57
CA GLY A 63 4.49 7.49 9.07
C GLY A 63 4.50 6.25 9.96
N SER A 64 4.61 6.41 11.28
CA SER A 64 4.72 5.26 12.20
C SER A 64 3.45 4.39 12.27
N ILE A 65 2.27 4.97 12.01
CA ILE A 65 0.99 4.23 11.99
C ILE A 65 0.70 3.58 10.62
N ALA A 66 1.49 3.86 9.60
CA ALA A 66 1.16 3.50 8.22
C ALA A 66 1.11 1.97 7.95
N SER A 67 1.86 1.18 8.70
CA SER A 67 1.84 -0.30 8.60
C SER A 67 0.90 -0.96 9.62
N TRP A 68 0.15 -0.18 10.41
CA TRP A 68 -0.68 -0.70 11.47
C TRP A 68 -1.71 -1.74 10.99
N ALA A 69 -2.31 -1.54 9.82
CA ALA A 69 -3.33 -2.44 9.29
C ALA A 69 -2.76 -3.81 8.92
N ASP A 70 -1.53 -3.87 8.42
CA ASP A 70 -0.82 -5.13 8.17
C ASP A 70 -0.43 -5.83 9.48
N ASP A 71 0.09 -5.06 10.45
CA ASP A 71 0.51 -5.60 11.75
C ASP A 71 -0.68 -6.15 12.55
N ASN A 72 -1.91 -5.69 12.29
CA ASN A 72 -3.15 -6.09 12.95
C ASN A 72 -4.13 -6.80 12.01
N ARG A 73 -3.65 -7.31 10.88
CA ARG A 73 -4.45 -8.01 9.88
C ARG A 73 -5.00 -9.32 10.42
N ASP A 74 -6.30 -9.51 10.25
CA ASP A 74 -7.01 -10.74 10.60
C ASP A 74 -7.87 -11.25 9.42
N SER A 75 -8.62 -12.32 9.64
CA SER A 75 -9.47 -12.89 8.59
C SER A 75 -10.61 -11.97 8.15
N ALA A 76 -11.07 -11.05 9.00
CA ALA A 76 -12.15 -10.12 8.69
C ALA A 76 -11.66 -8.95 7.83
N THR A 77 -10.39 -8.54 7.98
CA THR A 77 -9.81 -7.39 7.28
C THR A 77 -8.87 -7.79 6.14
N ALA A 78 -8.58 -9.09 5.99
CA ALA A 78 -7.58 -9.58 5.05
C ALA A 78 -7.83 -9.15 3.59
N LYS A 79 -9.08 -9.02 3.16
CA LYS A 79 -9.44 -8.62 1.81
C LYS A 79 -9.51 -7.09 1.63
N TRP A 80 -9.48 -6.32 2.69
CA TRP A 80 -9.53 -4.86 2.63
C TRP A 80 -8.27 -4.23 2.02
N HIS A 81 -7.21 -5.03 1.83
CA HIS A 81 -5.94 -4.58 1.28
C HIS A 81 -5.89 -4.56 -0.25
N TYR A 82 -6.86 -5.18 -0.94
CA TYR A 82 -6.84 -5.30 -2.40
C TYR A 82 -8.25 -5.36 -3.01
N VAL A 83 -8.28 -5.20 -4.32
CA VAL A 83 -9.42 -5.54 -5.18
C VAL A 83 -8.89 -6.25 -6.42
N ASN A 84 -9.56 -7.30 -6.89
CA ASN A 84 -9.12 -8.02 -8.07
C ASN A 84 -10.09 -7.84 -9.22
N PHE A 85 -9.55 -7.60 -10.41
CA PHE A 85 -10.32 -7.42 -11.64
C PHE A 85 -10.22 -8.66 -12.55
N PRO A 86 -11.24 -8.95 -13.37
CA PRO A 86 -11.10 -9.91 -14.46
C PRO A 86 -10.00 -9.47 -15.43
N ARG A 87 -9.27 -10.43 -15.99
CA ARG A 87 -8.25 -10.11 -16.99
C ARG A 87 -8.90 -9.48 -18.22
N GLY A 88 -8.37 -8.34 -18.66
CA GLY A 88 -8.88 -7.58 -19.78
C GLY A 88 -10.03 -6.60 -19.48
N ASP A 89 -10.51 -6.52 -18.22
CA ASP A 89 -11.51 -5.54 -17.82
C ASP A 89 -11.13 -4.85 -16.52
N CYS A 90 -10.75 -3.58 -16.61
CA CYS A 90 -10.44 -2.72 -15.47
C CYS A 90 -11.59 -1.79 -15.09
N THR A 91 -12.79 -2.06 -15.55
CA THR A 91 -14.01 -1.34 -15.11
C THR A 91 -14.51 -1.95 -13.81
N TYR A 92 -14.59 -1.14 -12.76
CA TYR A 92 -15.04 -1.61 -11.45
C TYR A 92 -16.55 -1.86 -11.43
N HIS A 93 -16.93 -3.05 -10.97
CA HIS A 93 -18.30 -3.44 -10.70
C HIS A 93 -18.38 -3.99 -9.26
N GLU A 94 -19.09 -3.27 -8.37
CA GLU A 94 -19.07 -3.56 -6.93
C GLU A 94 -19.50 -5.01 -6.62
N GLU A 95 -20.57 -5.50 -7.24
CA GLU A 95 -21.10 -6.85 -7.01
C GLU A 95 -20.10 -7.96 -7.43
N ARG A 96 -19.29 -7.70 -8.47
CA ARG A 96 -18.30 -8.64 -9.01
C ARG A 96 -16.97 -8.56 -8.27
N ASP A 97 -16.45 -7.34 -8.08
CA ASP A 97 -15.06 -7.10 -7.67
C ASP A 97 -14.92 -6.86 -6.16
N CYS A 98 -16.04 -6.52 -5.50
CA CYS A 98 -16.10 -6.22 -4.07
C CYS A 98 -17.32 -6.85 -3.39
N PRO A 99 -17.56 -8.16 -3.57
CA PRO A 99 -18.76 -8.80 -3.06
C PRO A 99 -18.87 -8.66 -1.54
N GLY A 100 -20.03 -8.18 -1.08
CA GLY A 100 -20.25 -7.90 0.34
C GLY A 100 -19.53 -6.67 0.89
N GLY A 101 -18.91 -5.86 0.02
CA GLY A 101 -18.12 -4.70 0.43
C GLY A 101 -16.72 -5.07 0.97
N ASP A 102 -16.22 -6.26 0.66
CA ASP A 102 -15.02 -6.83 1.24
C ASP A 102 -13.82 -6.63 0.27
N CYS A 103 -13.40 -5.38 0.09
CA CYS A 103 -12.27 -4.97 -0.75
C CYS A 103 -11.71 -3.60 -0.35
N VAL A 104 -10.53 -3.23 -0.88
CA VAL A 104 -9.84 -1.98 -0.57
C VAL A 104 -10.65 -0.72 -0.95
N VAL A 105 -11.41 -0.76 -2.05
CA VAL A 105 -12.24 0.37 -2.49
C VAL A 105 -13.28 0.71 -1.43
N LYS A 106 -14.04 -0.28 -0.99
CA LYS A 106 -15.09 -0.10 0.02
C LYS A 106 -14.51 0.19 1.39
N ALA A 107 -13.40 -0.47 1.75
CA ALA A 107 -12.69 -0.22 3.01
C ALA A 107 -12.26 1.25 3.12
N ILE A 108 -11.64 1.82 2.08
CA ILE A 108 -11.28 3.25 2.05
C ILE A 108 -12.54 4.11 2.24
N GLN A 109 -13.62 3.86 1.47
CA GLN A 109 -14.85 4.66 1.54
C GLN A 109 -15.45 4.65 2.95
N ASP A 110 -15.54 3.48 3.56
CA ASP A 110 -16.14 3.32 4.89
C ASP A 110 -15.28 3.97 5.99
N GLN A 111 -13.97 3.80 5.93
CA GLN A 111 -13.06 4.45 6.89
C GLN A 111 -13.03 5.98 6.73
N LEU A 112 -13.14 6.49 5.50
CA LEU A 112 -13.29 7.92 5.26
C LEU A 112 -14.61 8.46 5.83
N ASN A 113 -15.71 7.71 5.78
CA ASN A 113 -16.97 8.10 6.40
C ASN A 113 -16.86 8.17 7.92
N VAL A 114 -16.16 7.20 8.55
CA VAL A 114 -15.88 7.25 10.00
C VAL A 114 -15.00 8.46 10.34
N LEU A 115 -13.95 8.71 9.56
CA LEU A 115 -13.01 9.81 9.79
C LEU A 115 -13.67 11.18 9.68
N LYS A 116 -14.66 11.35 8.79
CA LYS A 116 -15.47 12.57 8.59
C LYS A 116 -16.56 12.75 9.64
N SER A 117 -16.97 11.69 10.33
CA SER A 117 -18.10 11.71 11.26
C SER A 117 -17.76 12.36 12.60
N SER A 118 -18.77 12.49 13.46
CA SER A 118 -18.63 12.89 14.86
C SER A 118 -18.32 11.70 15.80
N ALA A 119 -17.84 10.59 15.28
CA ALA A 119 -17.44 9.43 16.09
C ALA A 119 -16.35 9.82 17.11
N PRO A 120 -16.25 9.11 18.24
CA PRO A 120 -15.17 9.32 19.20
C PRO A 120 -13.78 9.29 18.55
N ASP A 121 -12.87 10.13 19.02
CA ASP A 121 -11.52 10.28 18.44
C ASP A 121 -10.75 8.95 18.36
N ALA A 122 -10.95 8.01 19.30
CA ALA A 122 -10.35 6.68 19.23
C ALA A 122 -10.81 5.89 17.98
N LYS A 123 -12.10 5.97 17.62
CA LYS A 123 -12.60 5.35 16.38
C LYS A 123 -12.08 6.06 15.13
N ARG A 124 -11.96 7.38 15.19
CA ARG A 124 -11.42 8.19 14.09
C ARG A 124 -9.93 7.96 13.90
N LEU A 125 -9.16 7.76 14.99
CA LEU A 125 -7.75 7.34 14.90
C LEU A 125 -7.62 5.98 14.22
N LEU A 126 -8.45 5.01 14.60
CA LEU A 126 -8.45 3.70 13.94
C LEU A 126 -8.77 3.82 12.45
N ALA A 127 -9.77 4.64 12.11
CA ALA A 127 -10.10 4.92 10.71
C ALA A 127 -8.94 5.62 9.97
N LEU A 128 -8.23 6.54 10.62
CA LEU A 128 -7.05 7.18 10.04
C LEU A 128 -5.95 6.16 9.73
N LYS A 129 -5.67 5.21 10.64
CA LYS A 129 -4.70 4.13 10.42
C LYS A 129 -5.04 3.32 9.17
N TYR A 130 -6.30 2.91 9.03
CA TYR A 130 -6.77 2.19 7.84
C TYR A 130 -6.67 3.03 6.57
N VAL A 131 -7.13 4.29 6.60
CA VAL A 131 -7.07 5.19 5.43
C VAL A 131 -5.63 5.37 4.96
N VAL A 132 -4.70 5.67 5.89
CA VAL A 132 -3.29 5.86 5.56
C VAL A 132 -2.69 4.63 4.89
N HIS A 133 -2.98 3.45 5.41
CA HIS A 133 -2.49 2.18 4.88
C HIS A 133 -3.10 1.88 3.50
N PHE A 134 -4.43 1.84 3.41
CA PHE A 134 -5.13 1.43 2.19
C PHE A 134 -4.96 2.42 1.02
N MET A 135 -4.70 3.69 1.34
CA MET A 135 -4.32 4.66 0.30
C MET A 135 -2.97 4.35 -0.34
N ALA A 136 -2.05 3.73 0.38
CA ALA A 136 -0.81 3.21 -0.20
C ALA A 136 -1.08 1.91 -0.99
N ASP A 137 -1.84 0.98 -0.41
CA ASP A 137 -2.20 -0.31 -1.03
C ASP A 137 -2.81 -0.13 -2.42
N ILE A 138 -3.85 0.70 -2.53
CA ILE A 138 -4.58 0.88 -3.80
C ILE A 138 -3.72 1.47 -4.91
N HIS A 139 -2.56 2.06 -4.58
CA HIS A 139 -1.57 2.57 -5.53
C HIS A 139 -0.46 1.57 -5.86
N GLN A 140 -0.39 0.42 -5.17
CA GLN A 140 0.43 -0.71 -5.61
C GLN A 140 -0.35 -1.45 -6.72
N PRO A 141 0.14 -1.47 -7.96
CA PRO A 141 -0.68 -1.95 -9.09
C PRO A 141 -1.28 -3.33 -8.89
N LEU A 142 -0.55 -4.26 -8.26
CA LEU A 142 -1.02 -5.63 -8.07
C LEU A 142 -2.04 -5.78 -6.94
N HIS A 143 -2.23 -4.76 -6.09
CA HIS A 143 -3.38 -4.69 -5.17
C HIS A 143 -4.70 -4.35 -5.89
N ALA A 144 -4.62 -4.02 -7.18
CA ALA A 144 -5.75 -3.94 -8.10
C ALA A 144 -5.49 -4.84 -9.34
N GLY A 145 -4.86 -6.00 -9.12
CA GLY A 145 -4.43 -6.93 -10.15
C GLY A 145 -5.51 -7.88 -10.64
N HIS A 146 -5.11 -8.90 -11.38
CA HIS A 146 -6.04 -9.85 -11.96
C HIS A 146 -6.51 -10.90 -10.96
N ALA A 147 -7.79 -11.28 -11.03
CA ALA A 147 -8.41 -12.24 -10.12
C ALA A 147 -7.90 -13.68 -10.34
N ASP A 148 -7.62 -14.05 -11.59
CA ASP A 148 -7.22 -15.40 -11.99
C ASP A 148 -5.85 -15.83 -11.44
N ASP A 149 -4.97 -14.85 -11.14
CA ASP A 149 -3.67 -15.11 -10.53
C ASP A 149 -3.50 -14.47 -9.14
N ARG A 150 -4.59 -14.00 -8.55
CA ARG A 150 -4.65 -13.36 -7.22
C ARG A 150 -3.72 -12.15 -7.12
N GLY A 151 -3.80 -11.25 -8.11
CA GLY A 151 -2.92 -10.10 -8.18
C GLY A 151 -1.45 -10.51 -8.33
N ALA A 152 -1.18 -11.49 -9.20
CA ALA A 152 0.14 -12.06 -9.47
C ALA A 152 0.84 -12.77 -8.28
N ASN A 153 0.11 -13.11 -7.20
CA ASN A 153 0.65 -14.00 -6.17
C ASN A 153 0.93 -15.41 -6.69
N LEU A 154 0.19 -15.85 -7.72
CA LEU A 154 0.41 -17.14 -8.38
C LEU A 154 1.47 -17.07 -9.49
N TYR A 155 1.91 -15.88 -9.89
CA TYR A 155 2.92 -15.68 -10.92
C TYR A 155 4.33 -15.80 -10.34
N GLN A 156 4.86 -17.04 -10.33
CA GLN A 156 6.18 -17.35 -9.77
C GLN A 156 7.29 -16.89 -10.72
N LEU A 157 8.35 -16.30 -10.16
CA LEU A 157 9.52 -15.87 -10.92
C LEU A 157 10.81 -15.97 -10.09
N SER A 158 11.93 -15.89 -10.76
CA SER A 158 13.25 -15.72 -10.14
C SER A 158 13.72 -14.28 -10.33
N ALA A 159 13.85 -13.56 -9.22
CA ALA A 159 14.40 -12.21 -9.18
C ALA A 159 15.82 -12.25 -8.64
N PHE A 160 16.82 -11.94 -9.49
CA PHE A 160 18.23 -11.85 -9.10
C PHE A 160 18.70 -13.07 -8.28
N MET A 161 18.41 -14.28 -8.78
CA MET A 161 18.74 -15.59 -8.20
C MET A 161 17.92 -15.99 -6.95
N ARG A 162 16.89 -15.25 -6.59
CA ARG A 162 15.95 -15.61 -5.52
C ARG A 162 14.57 -15.94 -6.09
N GLY A 163 13.99 -17.06 -5.66
CA GLY A 163 12.61 -17.41 -5.99
C GLY A 163 11.64 -16.48 -5.27
N THR A 164 10.65 -15.96 -6.00
CA THR A 164 9.60 -15.11 -5.46
C THR A 164 8.37 -15.16 -6.38
N ASN A 165 7.32 -14.42 -6.09
CA ASN A 165 6.25 -14.13 -7.02
C ASN A 165 6.27 -12.65 -7.42
N LEU A 166 5.55 -12.29 -8.49
CA LEU A 166 5.57 -10.93 -9.00
C LEU A 166 4.94 -9.95 -8.01
N HIS A 167 3.91 -10.36 -7.26
CA HIS A 167 3.30 -9.53 -6.21
C HIS A 167 4.31 -9.14 -5.14
N ALA A 168 4.96 -10.12 -4.50
CA ALA A 168 5.96 -9.88 -3.47
C ALA A 168 7.18 -9.10 -4.00
N PHE A 169 7.52 -9.26 -5.29
CA PHE A 169 8.56 -8.47 -5.91
C PHE A 169 8.19 -6.99 -6.00
N TRP A 170 6.92 -6.67 -6.32
CA TRP A 170 6.43 -5.29 -6.30
C TRP A 170 6.34 -4.71 -4.89
N ASP A 171 5.92 -5.52 -3.91
CA ASP A 171 5.80 -5.09 -2.52
C ASP A 171 7.13 -4.71 -1.88
N HIS A 172 8.16 -5.49 -2.14
CA HIS A 172 9.44 -5.35 -1.43
C HIS A 172 10.65 -5.24 -2.36
N GLY A 173 10.69 -6.09 -3.39
CA GLY A 173 11.89 -6.27 -4.21
C GLY A 173 12.26 -5.02 -4.99
N MET A 174 11.29 -4.32 -5.57
CA MET A 174 11.56 -3.10 -6.34
C MET A 174 12.05 -1.96 -5.44
N ILE A 175 11.44 -1.77 -4.28
CA ILE A 175 11.87 -0.74 -3.32
C ILE A 175 13.29 -1.05 -2.81
N ALA A 176 13.54 -2.31 -2.41
CA ALA A 176 14.86 -2.72 -1.92
C ALA A 176 15.99 -2.55 -2.95
N LEU A 177 15.67 -2.70 -4.24
CA LEU A 177 16.64 -2.42 -5.32
C LEU A 177 16.94 -0.93 -5.51
N VAL A 178 16.06 -0.05 -5.06
CA VAL A 178 16.22 1.40 -5.19
C VAL A 178 16.84 2.00 -3.94
N SER A 179 16.29 1.70 -2.76
CA SER A 179 16.83 2.13 -1.47
C SER A 179 16.10 1.42 -0.33
N GLU A 180 16.85 1.03 0.70
CA GLU A 180 16.34 0.58 1.99
C GLU A 180 16.39 1.69 3.05
N ASP A 181 16.89 2.88 2.70
CA ASP A 181 16.95 4.05 3.58
C ASP A 181 15.76 4.99 3.32
N PRO A 182 14.93 5.30 4.34
CA PRO A 182 13.79 6.20 4.20
C PRO A 182 14.14 7.58 3.64
N ILE A 183 15.27 8.17 4.07
CA ILE A 183 15.68 9.52 3.66
C ILE A 183 16.05 9.51 2.17
N ALA A 184 16.80 8.49 1.73
CA ALA A 184 17.18 8.36 0.33
C ALA A 184 15.95 8.11 -0.56
N LEU A 185 14.97 7.30 -0.10
CA LEU A 185 13.74 7.06 -0.84
C LEU A 185 12.88 8.33 -0.94
N ILE A 186 12.73 9.11 0.14
CA ILE A 186 12.07 10.42 0.13
C ILE A 186 12.77 11.37 -0.86
N GLY A 187 14.10 11.45 -0.81
CA GLY A 187 14.89 12.27 -1.72
C GLY A 187 14.64 11.91 -3.17
N ARG A 188 14.63 10.62 -3.50
CA ARG A 188 14.31 10.11 -4.82
C ARG A 188 12.89 10.49 -5.26
N LEU A 189 11.88 10.18 -4.44
CA LEU A 189 10.48 10.45 -4.78
C LEU A 189 10.20 11.94 -4.94
N SER A 190 10.92 12.80 -4.21
CA SER A 190 10.81 14.25 -4.34
C SER A 190 11.27 14.78 -5.70
N THR A 191 12.01 14.00 -6.50
CA THR A 191 12.39 14.35 -7.87
C THR A 191 11.32 14.02 -8.90
N VAL A 192 10.30 13.26 -8.53
CA VAL A 192 9.20 12.88 -9.44
C VAL A 192 8.36 14.13 -9.76
N PRO A 193 8.15 14.47 -11.05
CA PRO A 193 7.36 15.62 -11.43
C PRO A 193 5.94 15.55 -10.88
N GLN A 194 5.53 16.58 -10.15
CA GLN A 194 4.16 16.65 -9.64
C GLN A 194 3.18 16.95 -10.78
N ARG A 195 2.01 16.35 -10.71
CA ARG A 195 0.93 16.61 -11.66
C ARG A 195 0.40 18.04 -11.49
N LYS A 196 0.24 18.76 -12.59
CA LYS A 196 -0.30 20.13 -12.59
C LYS A 196 -1.74 20.22 -12.08
N LYS A 197 -2.49 19.12 -12.15
CA LYS A 197 -3.89 19.04 -11.71
C LYS A 197 -4.03 17.91 -10.70
N MET A 198 -4.73 18.17 -9.60
CA MET A 198 -5.07 17.17 -8.62
C MET A 198 -5.81 16.00 -9.32
N PRO A 199 -5.33 14.77 -9.19
CA PRO A 199 -6.01 13.59 -9.73
C PRO A 199 -7.30 13.31 -8.97
N SER A 200 -8.16 12.45 -9.54
CA SER A 200 -9.37 11.98 -8.85
C SER A 200 -9.07 11.44 -7.46
N LEU A 201 -9.88 11.81 -6.48
CA LEU A 201 -9.82 11.31 -5.11
C LEU A 201 -10.83 10.17 -4.85
N ASN A 202 -11.48 9.66 -5.90
CA ASN A 202 -12.38 8.53 -5.81
C ASN A 202 -11.59 7.20 -5.80
N PRO A 203 -11.75 6.33 -4.78
CA PRO A 203 -11.07 5.04 -4.70
C PRO A 203 -11.34 4.12 -5.90
N VAL A 204 -12.52 4.21 -6.53
CA VAL A 204 -12.82 3.44 -7.76
C VAL A 204 -11.86 3.82 -8.89
N ASP A 205 -11.65 5.13 -9.11
CA ASP A 205 -10.74 5.60 -10.16
C ASP A 205 -9.30 5.16 -9.87
N MET A 206 -8.88 5.18 -8.59
CA MET A 206 -7.56 4.74 -8.16
C MET A 206 -7.34 3.26 -8.47
N ALA A 207 -8.30 2.40 -8.11
CA ALA A 207 -8.24 0.97 -8.39
C ALA A 207 -8.17 0.69 -9.89
N GLN A 208 -9.01 1.36 -10.69
CA GLN A 208 -9.02 1.21 -12.14
C GLN A 208 -7.71 1.70 -12.80
N GLU A 209 -7.11 2.78 -12.27
CA GLU A 209 -5.79 3.25 -12.73
C GLU A 209 -4.70 2.22 -12.44
N SER A 210 -4.67 1.64 -11.24
CA SER A 210 -3.74 0.58 -10.87
C SER A 210 -3.92 -0.69 -11.71
N CYS A 211 -5.17 -1.11 -11.95
CA CYS A 211 -5.49 -2.22 -12.86
C CYS A 211 -4.96 -1.98 -14.28
N ARG A 212 -5.12 -0.77 -14.84
CA ARG A 212 -4.64 -0.46 -16.20
C ARG A 212 -3.12 -0.55 -16.31
N ILE A 213 -2.38 -0.33 -15.22
CA ILE A 213 -0.93 -0.56 -15.21
C ILE A 213 -0.64 -2.06 -15.33
N VAL A 214 -1.36 -2.90 -14.58
CA VAL A 214 -1.22 -4.36 -14.62
C VAL A 214 -1.63 -4.94 -15.98
N ALA A 215 -2.61 -4.32 -16.63
CA ALA A 215 -3.09 -4.73 -17.97
C ALA A 215 -2.14 -4.39 -19.12
N ARG A 216 -1.02 -3.69 -18.89
CA ARG A 216 -0.01 -3.44 -19.93
C ARG A 216 0.60 -4.77 -20.38
N THR A 217 0.84 -4.89 -21.66
CA THR A 217 1.41 -6.11 -22.28
C THR A 217 2.82 -6.47 -21.79
N ASP A 218 3.56 -5.47 -21.29
CA ASP A 218 4.93 -5.61 -20.77
C ASP A 218 4.98 -5.75 -19.23
N PHE A 219 3.82 -5.72 -18.54
CA PHE A 219 3.79 -5.71 -17.07
C PHE A 219 4.20 -7.04 -16.45
N TYR A 220 3.81 -8.16 -17.05
CA TYR A 220 4.23 -9.50 -16.62
C TYR A 220 5.57 -9.84 -17.27
N PRO A 221 6.68 -9.88 -16.49
CA PRO A 221 7.99 -10.21 -17.05
C PRO A 221 8.09 -11.69 -17.39
N PRO A 222 9.12 -12.13 -18.15
CA PRO A 222 9.52 -13.52 -18.15
C PRO A 222 9.77 -14.05 -16.72
N HIS A 223 9.57 -15.35 -16.50
CA HIS A 223 9.76 -15.97 -15.18
C HIS A 223 11.19 -15.78 -14.58
N LYS A 224 12.15 -15.33 -15.36
CA LYS A 224 13.44 -14.83 -14.89
C LYS A 224 13.48 -13.32 -15.09
N LEU A 225 13.38 -12.60 -14.01
CA LEU A 225 13.38 -11.14 -14.00
C LEU A 225 14.76 -10.59 -14.34
N ASN A 226 14.80 -9.54 -15.14
CA ASN A 226 16.01 -8.89 -15.60
C ASN A 226 16.03 -7.39 -15.28
N GLU A 227 17.19 -6.76 -15.43
CA GLU A 227 17.37 -5.33 -15.18
C GLU A 227 16.51 -4.44 -16.07
N HIS A 228 16.18 -4.89 -17.29
CA HIS A 228 15.32 -4.14 -18.19
C HIS A 228 13.92 -3.92 -17.57
N TYR A 229 13.33 -4.96 -16.96
CA TYR A 229 12.05 -4.84 -16.28
C TYR A 229 12.11 -3.82 -15.14
N VAL A 230 13.13 -3.91 -14.29
CA VAL A 230 13.33 -2.97 -13.18
C VAL A 230 13.46 -1.54 -13.71
N LYS A 231 14.31 -1.31 -14.71
CA LYS A 231 14.50 0.00 -15.32
C LYS A 231 13.20 0.57 -15.92
N THR A 232 12.37 -0.29 -16.52
CA THR A 232 11.09 0.11 -17.13
C THR A 232 10.05 0.49 -16.07
N PHE A 233 9.97 -0.30 -14.98
CA PHE A 233 8.88 -0.16 -14.02
C PHE A 233 9.23 0.64 -12.76
N THR A 234 10.49 0.93 -12.48
CA THR A 234 10.86 1.83 -11.36
C THR A 234 10.23 3.22 -11.49
N PRO A 235 10.23 3.89 -12.67
CA PRO A 235 9.52 5.16 -12.81
C PRO A 235 8.00 5.05 -12.63
N VAL A 236 7.41 3.89 -12.95
CA VAL A 236 5.98 3.62 -12.71
C VAL A 236 5.72 3.49 -11.21
N MET A 237 6.55 2.73 -10.50
CA MET A 237 6.52 2.61 -9.04
C MET A 237 6.62 3.99 -8.37
N ASP A 238 7.65 4.78 -8.71
CA ASP A 238 7.85 6.12 -8.16
C ASP A 238 6.62 7.02 -8.39
N SER A 239 6.04 6.96 -9.61
CA SER A 239 4.86 7.73 -9.95
C SER A 239 3.62 7.30 -9.16
N GLN A 240 3.42 6.02 -8.93
CA GLN A 240 2.31 5.48 -8.14
C GLN A 240 2.46 5.85 -6.67
N MET A 241 3.65 5.75 -6.10
CA MET A 241 3.92 6.18 -4.73
C MET A 241 3.60 7.68 -4.57
N MET A 242 4.10 8.54 -5.45
CA MET A 242 3.84 10.00 -5.40
C MET A 242 2.38 10.35 -5.64
N LEU A 243 1.68 9.57 -6.46
CA LEU A 243 0.25 9.73 -6.66
C LEU A 243 -0.54 9.40 -5.37
N GLY A 244 -0.17 8.33 -4.69
CA GLY A 244 -0.71 7.97 -3.38
C GLY A 244 -0.44 9.04 -2.32
N VAL A 245 0.76 9.58 -2.28
CA VAL A 245 1.14 10.71 -1.40
C VAL A 245 0.21 11.91 -1.63
N SER A 246 0.08 12.35 -2.87
CA SER A 246 -0.73 13.54 -3.20
C SER A 246 -2.22 13.31 -2.94
N ARG A 247 -2.73 12.10 -3.19
CA ARG A 247 -4.14 11.75 -2.96
C ARG A 247 -4.47 11.63 -1.48
N LEU A 248 -3.60 11.00 -0.69
CA LEU A 248 -3.80 10.93 0.76
C LEU A 248 -3.83 12.34 1.38
N ALA A 249 -2.86 13.17 1.04
CA ALA A 249 -2.85 14.56 1.49
C ALA A 249 -4.10 15.33 1.03
N GLY A 250 -4.48 15.20 -0.25
CA GLY A 250 -5.67 15.84 -0.82
C GLY A 250 -6.96 15.42 -0.12
N ILE A 251 -7.13 14.14 0.20
CA ILE A 251 -8.29 13.63 0.95
C ILE A 251 -8.33 14.22 2.35
N LEU A 252 -7.20 14.18 3.08
CA LEU A 252 -7.14 14.70 4.45
C LEU A 252 -7.39 16.21 4.48
N ASN A 253 -6.86 16.96 3.52
CA ASN A 253 -7.13 18.40 3.37
C ASN A 253 -8.62 18.68 3.06
N GLN A 254 -9.30 17.83 2.28
CA GLN A 254 -10.74 17.96 2.05
C GLN A 254 -11.59 17.64 3.27
N ILE A 255 -11.15 16.71 4.12
CA ILE A 255 -11.86 16.40 5.38
C ILE A 255 -11.79 17.56 6.36
N TRP A 256 -10.65 18.23 6.43
CA TRP A 256 -10.41 19.38 7.32
C TRP A 256 -9.92 20.61 6.54
N PRO A 257 -10.82 21.23 5.75
CA PRO A 257 -10.41 22.30 4.85
C PRO A 257 -9.97 23.55 5.64
N SER A 258 -8.91 24.17 5.17
CA SER A 258 -8.54 25.52 5.63
C SER A 258 -9.67 26.48 5.29
N GLN A 259 -10.04 27.37 6.22
CA GLN A 259 -11.05 28.38 5.89
C GLN A 259 -10.55 29.26 4.73
N PRO A 260 -11.42 29.63 3.76
CA PRO A 260 -11.02 30.64 2.82
C PRO A 260 -10.59 31.88 3.61
N HIS A 261 -9.41 32.42 3.29
CA HIS A 261 -8.95 33.69 3.86
C HIS A 261 -10.09 34.69 3.71
N ARG A 262 -10.75 35.06 4.80
CA ARG A 262 -11.52 36.29 4.84
C ARG A 262 -10.47 37.40 4.62
N LEU A 263 -10.36 37.85 3.37
CA LEU A 263 -9.75 39.16 3.14
C LEU A 263 -10.52 40.12 4.04
N SER A 264 -9.89 40.56 5.14
CA SER A 264 -10.39 41.65 5.95
C SER A 264 -10.50 42.80 4.98
N LYS A 265 -11.74 43.15 4.61
CA LYS A 265 -12.00 44.45 4.05
C LYS A 265 -11.66 45.46 5.15
N LEU A 266 -10.42 45.90 5.17
CA LEU A 266 -10.05 47.17 5.80
C LEU A 266 -10.68 48.24 4.94
N GLN A 267 -11.84 48.71 5.40
CA GLN A 267 -12.38 50.02 5.01
C GLN A 267 -11.65 51.09 5.82
#